data_f1a8612eff2a16cb38c7757871a6b233
#
_entry.id   f1a8612eff2a16cb38c7757871a6b233
#
_cell.length_a   1.000
_cell.length_b   1.000
_cell.length_c   1.000
_cell.angle_alpha   90.00
_cell.angle_beta   90.00
_cell.angle_gamma   90.00
#
_symmetry.space_group_name_H-M   'P 1'
#
loop_
_entity.id
_entity.type
_entity.pdbx_description
1 polymer ?
#
loop_
_entity_poly.entity_id
_entity_poly.type
_entity_poly.pdbx_seq_one_letter_code
_entity_poly.pdbx_strand_id
1 'polypeptide(L)'
;MRLLRRFLSPSSFVALWVGLLFSAFPASAQVQVAVIGDSNVYGKGVATSENYPSQLEAALKARGLNVSVSNGGVNGDTSAGLAARLDSAVPAGTRVAVIWIGINDVRRGVSRAEVLSNVAGIVSRLRARGIDSYFIKPPVYDVADHKNPALTIQGDGHFNAAGYRRMVSKTLGTVQSLVVKAKKKAA
;
A
#
# COMPACT_ATOMS: atom_id res chain seq x y z
N MET A 1 -48.73 29.24 74.02
CA MET A 1 -48.67 28.75 72.64
C MET A 1 -47.20 28.76 72.21
N ARG A 2 -46.56 27.58 72.15
CA ARG A 2 -45.12 27.45 71.75
C ARG A 2 -45.09 26.82 70.37
N LEU A 3 -44.61 27.57 69.39
CA LEU A 3 -44.36 27.10 67.98
C LEU A 3 -43.01 26.38 67.94
N LEU A 4 -43.05 25.07 67.65
CA LEU A 4 -41.88 24.25 67.32
C LEU A 4 -41.44 24.52 65.89
N ARG A 5 -40.29 25.17 65.72
CA ARG A 5 -39.58 25.24 64.44
C ARG A 5 -38.79 23.95 64.23
N ARG A 6 -39.21 23.12 63.27
CA ARG A 6 -38.41 21.97 62.75
C ARG A 6 -37.34 22.52 61.83
N PHE A 7 -36.06 22.29 62.15
CA PHE A 7 -34.91 22.51 61.29
C PHE A 7 -34.82 21.33 60.33
N LEU A 8 -34.94 21.59 59.02
CA LEU A 8 -34.62 20.66 57.95
C LEU A 8 -33.12 20.74 57.71
N SER A 9 -32.42 19.61 57.87
CA SER A 9 -31.00 19.49 57.54
C SER A 9 -30.83 19.36 56.02
N PRO A 10 -29.82 20.04 55.40
CA PRO A 10 -29.52 19.84 53.97
C PRO A 10 -28.77 18.53 53.78
N SER A 11 -29.42 17.59 53.10
CA SER A 11 -28.79 16.35 52.64
C SER A 11 -27.72 16.67 51.61
N SER A 12 -26.46 16.40 51.96
CA SER A 12 -25.30 16.54 51.07
C SER A 12 -25.37 15.48 49.96
N PHE A 13 -25.76 15.89 48.77
CA PHE A 13 -25.60 15.07 47.56
C PHE A 13 -24.10 15.08 47.18
N VAL A 14 -23.38 14.02 47.53
CA VAL A 14 -22.05 13.74 46.98
C VAL A 14 -22.25 13.16 45.61
N ALA A 15 -22.11 13.99 44.57
CA ALA A 15 -22.10 13.54 43.19
C ALA A 15 -20.75 12.83 42.92
N LEU A 16 -20.77 11.50 42.83
CA LEU A 16 -19.63 10.69 42.48
C LEU A 16 -19.39 10.80 40.93
N TRP A 17 -18.45 11.67 40.55
CA TRP A 17 -17.97 11.74 39.18
C TRP A 17 -17.09 10.53 38.90
N VAL A 18 -17.62 9.49 38.28
CA VAL A 18 -16.85 8.41 37.69
C VAL A 18 -16.27 8.93 36.37
N GLY A 19 -15.05 9.48 36.45
CA GLY A 19 -14.29 9.86 35.27
C GLY A 19 -13.93 8.61 34.47
N LEU A 20 -14.62 8.34 33.33
CA LEU A 20 -14.14 7.40 32.35
C LEU A 20 -12.83 7.93 31.76
N LEU A 21 -11.72 7.42 32.25
CA LEU A 21 -10.43 7.57 31.60
C LEU A 21 -10.47 6.77 30.30
N PHE A 22 -10.91 7.40 29.20
CA PHE A 22 -10.64 6.90 27.87
C PHE A 22 -9.12 6.96 27.67
N SER A 23 -8.45 5.84 27.87
CA SER A 23 -7.07 5.67 27.43
C SER A 23 -7.09 5.76 25.90
N ALA A 24 -6.76 6.94 25.38
CA ALA A 24 -6.53 7.12 23.96
C ALA A 24 -5.30 6.27 23.59
N PHE A 25 -5.54 5.06 23.09
CA PHE A 25 -4.47 4.30 22.46
C PHE A 25 -3.90 5.16 21.34
N PRO A 26 -2.58 5.39 21.28
CA PRO A 26 -2.00 6.15 20.19
C PRO A 26 -2.38 5.48 18.87
N ALA A 27 -3.11 6.20 18.04
CA ALA A 27 -3.46 5.72 16.70
C ALA A 27 -2.14 5.39 16.01
N SER A 28 -1.94 4.10 15.68
CA SER A 28 -0.73 3.66 14.99
C SER A 28 -0.56 4.47 13.71
N ALA A 29 0.58 5.16 13.58
CA ALA A 29 0.88 5.97 12.40
C ALA A 29 0.66 5.16 11.12
N GLN A 30 -0.04 5.76 10.15
CA GLN A 30 -0.34 5.14 8.88
C GLN A 30 0.94 5.03 8.05
N VAL A 31 1.23 3.84 7.53
CA VAL A 31 2.36 3.62 6.62
C VAL A 31 1.90 3.85 5.18
N GLN A 32 2.52 4.80 4.51
CA GLN A 32 2.26 5.05 3.09
C GLN A 32 3.11 4.13 2.22
N VAL A 33 2.43 3.41 1.31
CA VAL A 33 3.01 2.51 0.32
C VAL A 33 2.74 3.08 -1.07
N ALA A 34 3.75 3.20 -1.92
CA ALA A 34 3.57 3.54 -3.33
C ALA A 34 3.77 2.29 -4.18
N VAL A 35 2.81 1.96 -5.05
CA VAL A 35 3.00 0.95 -6.10
C VAL A 35 3.21 1.69 -7.40
N ILE A 36 4.38 1.50 -8.03
CA ILE A 36 4.82 2.25 -9.19
C ILE A 36 5.17 1.31 -10.34
N GLY A 37 4.83 1.71 -11.57
CA GLY A 37 5.10 0.88 -12.73
C GLY A 37 4.25 1.20 -13.94
N ASP A 38 3.93 0.17 -14.72
CA ASP A 38 3.22 0.27 -16.00
C ASP A 38 1.71 -0.02 -15.89
N SER A 39 1.12 -0.52 -16.98
CA SER A 39 -0.30 -0.89 -17.07
C SER A 39 -0.74 -1.96 -16.07
N ASN A 40 0.16 -2.83 -15.61
CA ASN A 40 -0.15 -3.81 -14.58
C ASN A 40 -0.34 -3.17 -13.21
N VAL A 41 0.33 -2.06 -12.95
CA VAL A 41 0.10 -1.24 -11.74
C VAL A 41 -1.13 -0.36 -11.90
N TYR A 42 -1.26 0.30 -13.07
CA TYR A 42 -2.43 1.12 -13.38
C TYR A 42 -3.75 0.35 -13.19
N GLY A 43 -3.77 -0.92 -13.57
CA GLY A 43 -4.97 -1.76 -13.56
C GLY A 43 -5.76 -1.63 -14.85
N LYS A 44 -5.06 -1.64 -16.00
CA LYS A 44 -5.71 -1.54 -17.30
C LYS A 44 -6.75 -2.65 -17.47
N GLY A 45 -7.98 -2.26 -17.80
CA GLY A 45 -9.09 -3.16 -18.12
C GLY A 45 -9.88 -3.70 -16.91
N VAL A 46 -9.57 -3.25 -15.69
CA VAL A 46 -10.34 -3.58 -14.48
C VAL A 46 -10.81 -2.31 -13.75
N ALA A 47 -11.79 -2.45 -12.87
CA ALA A 47 -12.20 -1.38 -11.99
C ALA A 47 -11.07 -1.01 -11.00
N THR A 48 -11.05 0.25 -10.52
CA THR A 48 -10.01 0.71 -9.58
C THR A 48 -9.92 -0.16 -8.33
N SER A 49 -11.04 -0.65 -7.80
CA SER A 49 -11.07 -1.56 -6.64
C SER A 49 -10.48 -2.94 -6.91
N GLU A 50 -10.30 -3.32 -8.18
CA GLU A 50 -9.86 -4.64 -8.60
C GLU A 50 -8.39 -4.67 -9.03
N ASN A 51 -7.74 -3.50 -9.16
CA ASN A 51 -6.33 -3.42 -9.52
C ASN A 51 -5.41 -3.90 -8.40
N TYR A 52 -4.15 -4.13 -8.72
CA TYR A 52 -3.16 -4.64 -7.76
C TYR A 52 -2.97 -3.72 -6.54
N PRO A 53 -2.81 -2.39 -6.66
CA PRO A 53 -2.64 -1.51 -5.51
C PRO A 53 -3.82 -1.56 -4.53
N SER A 54 -5.06 -1.49 -5.01
CA SER A 54 -6.25 -1.52 -4.17
C SER A 54 -6.44 -2.86 -3.47
N GLN A 55 -6.21 -3.96 -4.16
CA GLN A 55 -6.28 -5.30 -3.57
C GLN A 55 -5.15 -5.53 -2.55
N LEU A 56 -3.94 -4.99 -2.80
CA LEU A 56 -2.83 -5.04 -1.85
C LEU A 56 -3.17 -4.27 -0.57
N GLU A 57 -3.75 -3.08 -0.71
CA GLU A 57 -4.19 -2.28 0.44
C GLU A 57 -5.20 -3.03 1.29
N ALA A 58 -6.25 -3.58 0.65
CA ALA A 58 -7.28 -4.36 1.33
C ALA A 58 -6.68 -5.57 2.08
N ALA A 59 -5.74 -6.29 1.44
CA ALA A 59 -5.09 -7.45 2.03
C ALA A 59 -4.17 -7.09 3.22
N LEU A 60 -3.46 -5.97 3.16
CA LEU A 60 -2.64 -5.48 4.27
C LEU A 60 -3.51 -5.01 5.44
N LYS A 61 -4.61 -4.29 5.15
CA LYS A 61 -5.59 -3.87 6.17
C LYS A 61 -6.25 -5.06 6.85
N ALA A 62 -6.61 -6.11 6.10
CA ALA A 62 -7.15 -7.35 6.65
C ALA A 62 -6.19 -8.07 7.61
N ARG A 63 -4.88 -7.76 7.55
CA ARG A 63 -3.85 -8.21 8.49
C ARG A 63 -3.60 -7.25 9.66
N GLY A 64 -4.49 -6.28 9.87
CA GLY A 64 -4.40 -5.32 10.99
C GLY A 64 -3.37 -4.21 10.79
N LEU A 65 -2.89 -4.00 9.56
CA LEU A 65 -1.93 -2.93 9.27
C LEU A 65 -2.65 -1.64 8.88
N ASN A 66 -2.30 -0.54 9.55
CA ASN A 66 -2.76 0.80 9.17
C ASN A 66 -1.90 1.30 8.00
N VAL A 67 -2.39 1.11 6.79
CA VAL A 67 -1.69 1.47 5.54
C VAL A 67 -2.57 2.28 4.61
N SER A 68 -1.93 3.04 3.72
CA SER A 68 -2.55 3.60 2.52
C SER A 68 -1.64 3.26 1.33
N VAL A 69 -2.24 2.85 0.21
CA VAL A 69 -1.50 2.42 -0.98
C VAL A 69 -1.85 3.33 -2.15
N SER A 70 -0.86 4.06 -2.66
CA SER A 70 -1.03 4.88 -3.87
C SER A 70 -0.73 4.07 -5.14
N ASN A 71 -1.46 4.40 -6.21
CA ASN A 71 -1.25 3.84 -7.55
C ASN A 71 -0.47 4.83 -8.41
N GLY A 72 0.80 4.52 -8.68
CA GLY A 72 1.70 5.27 -9.56
C GLY A 72 1.94 4.56 -10.91
N GLY A 73 0.96 3.77 -11.39
CA GLY A 73 1.02 3.09 -12.68
C GLY A 73 0.71 4.01 -13.86
N VAL A 74 1.40 3.84 -14.98
CA VAL A 74 1.15 4.54 -16.25
C VAL A 74 1.14 3.54 -17.40
N ASN A 75 0.05 3.55 -18.19
CA ASN A 75 -0.07 2.63 -19.32
C ASN A 75 1.08 2.80 -20.32
N GLY A 76 1.70 1.69 -20.69
CA GLY A 76 2.79 1.68 -21.67
C GLY A 76 4.14 2.17 -21.17
N ASP A 77 4.25 2.46 -19.87
CA ASP A 77 5.50 2.97 -19.28
C ASP A 77 6.66 1.98 -19.37
N THR A 78 7.87 2.50 -19.41
CA THR A 78 9.13 1.75 -19.42
C THR A 78 9.93 2.01 -18.17
N SER A 79 10.96 1.22 -17.94
CA SER A 79 11.88 1.44 -16.81
C SER A 79 12.55 2.82 -16.85
N ALA A 80 12.91 3.30 -18.05
CA ALA A 80 13.45 4.65 -18.25
C ALA A 80 12.38 5.73 -18.01
N GLY A 81 11.15 5.54 -18.50
CA GLY A 81 10.03 6.46 -18.26
C GLY A 81 9.69 6.57 -16.77
N LEU A 82 9.62 5.45 -16.08
CA LEU A 82 9.41 5.42 -14.62
C LEU A 82 10.56 6.14 -13.88
N ALA A 83 11.82 5.92 -14.28
CA ALA A 83 12.96 6.61 -13.68
C ALA A 83 12.89 8.14 -13.85
N ALA A 84 12.45 8.61 -15.03
CA ALA A 84 12.28 10.03 -15.33
C ALA A 84 11.20 10.71 -14.46
N ARG A 85 10.08 10.01 -14.18
CA ARG A 85 8.95 10.53 -13.39
C ARG A 85 8.92 10.06 -11.93
N LEU A 86 10.00 9.46 -11.41
CA LEU A 86 10.00 8.81 -10.09
C LEU A 86 9.50 9.72 -8.96
N ASP A 87 9.86 11.00 -8.98
CA ASP A 87 9.50 11.93 -7.90
C ASP A 87 8.00 12.22 -7.87
N SER A 88 7.34 12.31 -9.03
CA SER A 88 5.88 12.44 -9.11
C SER A 88 5.14 11.12 -8.88
N ALA A 89 5.77 9.97 -9.16
CA ALA A 89 5.18 8.66 -8.97
C ALA A 89 5.16 8.22 -7.49
N VAL A 90 6.02 8.82 -6.65
CA VAL A 90 6.22 8.43 -5.25
C VAL A 90 5.90 9.61 -4.34
N PRO A 91 4.66 9.70 -3.81
CA PRO A 91 4.22 10.80 -2.96
C PRO A 91 5.13 11.04 -1.73
N ALA A 92 5.13 12.28 -1.24
CA ALA A 92 5.78 12.59 0.03
C ALA A 92 5.20 11.74 1.17
N GLY A 93 6.03 11.37 2.13
CA GLY A 93 5.63 10.51 3.25
C GLY A 93 5.64 9.00 2.93
N THR A 94 5.84 8.58 1.68
CA THR A 94 6.00 7.16 1.32
C THR A 94 7.13 6.53 2.12
N ARG A 95 6.89 5.33 2.66
CA ARG A 95 7.87 4.53 3.41
C ARG A 95 8.25 3.24 2.71
N VAL A 96 7.37 2.72 1.86
CA VAL A 96 7.58 1.48 1.11
C VAL A 96 7.19 1.72 -0.34
N ALA A 97 8.01 1.26 -1.28
CA ALA A 97 7.69 1.29 -2.71
C ALA A 97 7.67 -0.14 -3.28
N VAL A 98 6.64 -0.47 -4.04
CA VAL A 98 6.56 -1.70 -4.83
C VAL A 98 6.71 -1.31 -6.28
N ILE A 99 7.69 -1.89 -6.96
CA ILE A 99 8.05 -1.59 -8.35
C ILE A 99 7.61 -2.76 -9.23
N TRP A 100 6.79 -2.50 -10.24
CA TRP A 100 6.39 -3.51 -11.24
C TRP A 100 6.47 -2.91 -12.64
N ILE A 101 7.58 -3.15 -13.32
CA ILE A 101 7.95 -2.52 -14.60
C ILE A 101 8.82 -3.45 -15.42
N GLY A 102 8.90 -3.23 -16.73
CA GLY A 102 9.86 -3.85 -17.63
C GLY A 102 9.27 -4.63 -18.80
N ILE A 103 7.97 -4.95 -18.80
CA ILE A 103 7.36 -5.68 -19.92
C ILE A 103 7.33 -4.83 -21.20
N ASN A 104 7.12 -3.54 -21.10
CA ASN A 104 7.12 -2.64 -22.25
C ASN A 104 8.54 -2.39 -22.79
N ASP A 105 9.54 -2.44 -21.92
CA ASP A 105 10.95 -2.42 -22.32
C ASP A 105 11.27 -3.61 -23.22
N VAL A 106 10.91 -4.83 -22.78
CA VAL A 106 11.11 -6.06 -23.57
C VAL A 106 10.39 -5.98 -24.91
N ARG A 107 9.14 -5.50 -24.94
CA ARG A 107 8.37 -5.33 -26.19
C ARG A 107 8.99 -4.31 -27.15
N ARG A 108 9.78 -3.36 -26.65
CA ARG A 108 10.52 -2.35 -27.41
C ARG A 108 11.95 -2.75 -27.72
N GLY A 109 12.37 -3.98 -27.41
CA GLY A 109 13.72 -4.47 -27.67
C GLY A 109 14.80 -3.93 -26.72
N VAL A 110 14.41 -3.29 -25.61
CA VAL A 110 15.36 -2.83 -24.59
C VAL A 110 16.00 -4.04 -23.91
N SER A 111 17.32 -4.03 -23.76
CA SER A 111 18.05 -5.13 -23.16
C SER A 111 17.68 -5.34 -21.69
N ARG A 112 17.71 -6.60 -21.25
CA ARG A 112 17.50 -6.92 -19.83
C ARG A 112 18.50 -6.18 -18.91
N ALA A 113 19.73 -6.03 -19.35
CA ALA A 113 20.77 -5.33 -18.59
C ALA A 113 20.40 -3.86 -18.36
N GLU A 114 19.87 -3.21 -19.40
CA GLU A 114 19.44 -1.82 -19.30
C GLU A 114 18.21 -1.67 -18.38
N VAL A 115 17.22 -2.55 -18.52
CA VAL A 115 16.05 -2.55 -17.59
C VAL A 115 16.52 -2.70 -16.14
N LEU A 116 17.42 -3.62 -15.85
CA LEU A 116 17.93 -3.83 -14.50
C LEU A 116 18.76 -2.64 -14.01
N SER A 117 19.53 -1.99 -14.89
CA SER A 117 20.27 -0.75 -14.57
C SER A 117 19.30 0.38 -14.20
N ASN A 118 18.23 0.60 -15.00
CA ASN A 118 17.21 1.60 -14.70
C ASN A 118 16.51 1.33 -13.37
N VAL A 119 16.13 0.08 -13.10
CA VAL A 119 15.52 -0.32 -11.83
C VAL A 119 16.48 -0.14 -10.66
N ALA A 120 17.78 -0.45 -10.83
CA ALA A 120 18.79 -0.21 -9.80
C ALA A 120 18.93 1.30 -9.46
N GLY A 121 18.88 2.15 -10.48
CA GLY A 121 18.83 3.61 -10.31
C GLY A 121 17.61 4.08 -9.54
N ILE A 122 16.41 3.55 -9.87
CA ILE A 122 15.16 3.82 -9.13
C ILE A 122 15.30 3.41 -7.67
N VAL A 123 15.78 2.19 -7.40
CA VAL A 123 15.97 1.65 -6.04
C VAL A 123 16.95 2.52 -5.26
N SER A 124 18.06 2.96 -5.88
CA SER A 124 19.05 3.85 -5.25
C SER A 124 18.42 5.19 -4.84
N ARG A 125 17.64 5.83 -5.73
CA ARG A 125 16.93 7.09 -5.42
C ARG A 125 15.89 6.92 -4.31
N LEU A 126 15.14 5.83 -4.30
CA LEU A 126 14.20 5.51 -3.23
C LEU A 126 14.91 5.32 -1.89
N ARG A 127 16.03 4.60 -1.89
CA ARG A 127 16.87 4.38 -0.70
C ARG A 127 17.41 5.68 -0.14
N ALA A 128 17.88 6.59 -0.99
CA ALA A 128 18.34 7.93 -0.58
C ALA A 128 17.24 8.76 0.10
N ARG A 129 15.96 8.49 -0.22
CA ARG A 129 14.78 9.08 0.43
C ARG A 129 14.33 8.30 1.68
N GLY A 130 15.06 7.27 2.12
CA GLY A 130 14.71 6.41 3.26
C GLY A 130 13.55 5.45 2.98
N ILE A 131 13.23 5.20 1.71
CA ILE A 131 12.11 4.33 1.28
C ILE A 131 12.65 2.93 1.03
N ASP A 132 12.12 1.95 1.77
CA ASP A 132 12.39 0.54 1.48
C ASP A 132 11.61 0.12 0.22
N SER A 133 12.21 -0.69 -0.67
CA SER A 133 11.56 -1.04 -1.94
C SER A 133 11.59 -2.53 -2.24
N TYR A 134 10.58 -2.98 -3.01
CA TYR A 134 10.47 -4.34 -3.52
C TYR A 134 10.21 -4.31 -5.03
N PHE A 135 11.06 -4.96 -5.81
CA PHE A 135 10.89 -5.12 -7.25
C PHE A 135 10.25 -6.47 -7.57
N ILE A 136 9.06 -6.44 -8.18
CA ILE A 136 8.35 -7.63 -8.66
C ILE A 136 9.03 -8.11 -9.95
N LYS A 137 9.81 -9.17 -9.83
CA LYS A 137 10.58 -9.79 -10.93
C LYS A 137 10.25 -11.29 -11.03
N PRO A 138 10.58 -11.97 -12.13
CA PRO A 138 10.53 -13.43 -12.18
C PRO A 138 11.33 -14.08 -11.03
N PRO A 139 10.89 -15.19 -10.40
CA PRO A 139 9.71 -15.98 -10.76
C PRO A 139 8.38 -15.50 -10.16
N VAL A 140 8.35 -14.43 -9.35
CA VAL A 140 7.09 -13.90 -8.78
C VAL A 140 6.15 -13.46 -9.90
N TYR A 141 6.70 -12.75 -10.90
CA TYR A 141 6.03 -12.46 -12.15
C TYR A 141 6.17 -13.69 -13.08
N ASP A 142 5.17 -14.56 -13.04
CA ASP A 142 5.18 -15.81 -13.82
C ASP A 142 4.51 -15.59 -15.19
N VAL A 143 5.24 -15.92 -16.25
CA VAL A 143 4.70 -15.90 -17.61
C VAL A 143 3.48 -16.83 -17.77
N ALA A 144 3.45 -17.94 -17.01
CA ALA A 144 2.33 -18.86 -17.01
C ALA A 144 1.04 -18.22 -16.50
N ASP A 145 1.12 -17.35 -15.48
CA ASP A 145 -0.06 -16.62 -14.98
C ASP A 145 -0.64 -15.69 -16.08
N HIS A 146 0.22 -15.06 -16.91
CA HIS A 146 -0.23 -14.21 -18.04
C HIS A 146 -0.80 -15.01 -19.23
N LYS A 147 -0.50 -16.27 -19.32
CA LYS A 147 -1.08 -17.16 -20.34
C LYS A 147 -2.34 -17.88 -19.84
N ASN A 148 -2.69 -17.73 -18.59
CA ASN A 148 -3.86 -18.38 -18.00
C ASN A 148 -5.12 -17.53 -18.26
N PRO A 149 -6.09 -18.01 -19.07
CA PRO A 149 -7.29 -17.26 -19.40
C PRO A 149 -8.20 -16.99 -18.18
N ALA A 150 -8.08 -17.76 -17.09
CA ALA A 150 -8.79 -17.49 -15.86
C ALA A 150 -8.24 -16.28 -15.08
N LEU A 151 -7.00 -15.87 -15.38
CA LEU A 151 -6.29 -14.78 -14.70
C LEU A 151 -6.13 -13.54 -15.58
N THR A 152 -6.48 -13.60 -16.85
CA THR A 152 -6.25 -12.52 -17.83
C THR A 152 -7.53 -12.07 -18.50
N ILE A 153 -7.50 -10.86 -19.04
CA ILE A 153 -8.56 -10.32 -19.89
C ILE A 153 -8.39 -10.92 -21.28
N GLN A 154 -9.43 -11.54 -21.80
CA GLN A 154 -9.41 -12.19 -23.09
C GLN A 154 -9.02 -11.19 -24.20
N GLY A 155 -8.00 -11.54 -24.99
CA GLY A 155 -7.52 -10.74 -26.12
C GLY A 155 -6.63 -9.54 -25.76
N ASP A 156 -6.53 -9.14 -24.48
CA ASP A 156 -5.71 -7.99 -24.05
C ASP A 156 -4.38 -8.43 -23.41
N GLY A 157 -4.35 -9.58 -22.73
CA GLY A 157 -3.16 -10.10 -22.05
C GLY A 157 -2.83 -9.38 -20.72
N HIS A 158 -3.63 -8.41 -20.25
CA HIS A 158 -3.53 -7.87 -18.91
C HIS A 158 -4.27 -8.78 -17.92
N PHE A 159 -3.90 -8.68 -16.66
CA PHE A 159 -4.60 -9.40 -15.58
C PHE A 159 -6.04 -8.90 -15.41
N ASN A 160 -6.95 -9.83 -15.17
CA ASN A 160 -8.27 -9.54 -14.62
C ASN A 160 -8.19 -9.45 -13.07
N ALA A 161 -9.32 -9.21 -12.41
CA ALA A 161 -9.39 -9.12 -10.95
C ALA A 161 -8.82 -10.36 -10.23
N ALA A 162 -9.01 -11.56 -10.79
CA ALA A 162 -8.46 -12.81 -10.23
C ALA A 162 -6.94 -12.89 -10.40
N GLY A 163 -6.41 -12.43 -11.55
CA GLY A 163 -4.97 -12.32 -11.79
C GLY A 163 -4.30 -11.37 -10.80
N TYR A 164 -4.89 -10.21 -10.55
CA TYR A 164 -4.38 -9.28 -9.53
C TYR A 164 -4.44 -9.88 -8.12
N ARG A 165 -5.51 -10.59 -7.74
CA ARG A 165 -5.55 -11.33 -6.46
C ARG A 165 -4.40 -12.36 -6.36
N ARG A 166 -4.13 -13.06 -7.44
CA ARG A 166 -3.00 -14.01 -7.52
C ARG A 166 -1.67 -13.31 -7.29
N MET A 167 -1.45 -12.15 -7.92
CA MET A 167 -0.22 -11.36 -7.72
C MET A 167 -0.11 -10.84 -6.28
N VAL A 168 -1.21 -10.35 -5.69
CA VAL A 168 -1.22 -9.97 -4.27
C VAL A 168 -0.83 -11.15 -3.39
N SER A 169 -1.39 -12.33 -3.59
CA SER A 169 -1.07 -13.51 -2.78
C SER A 169 0.42 -13.88 -2.83
N LYS A 170 1.08 -13.70 -3.98
CA LYS A 170 2.51 -13.97 -4.17
C LYS A 170 3.42 -12.93 -3.51
N THR A 171 2.97 -11.69 -3.36
CA THR A 171 3.80 -10.56 -2.92
C THR A 171 3.52 -10.10 -1.50
N LEU A 172 2.34 -10.45 -0.96
CA LEU A 172 1.80 -9.92 0.29
C LEU A 172 2.74 -10.13 1.49
N GLY A 173 3.37 -11.30 1.61
CA GLY A 173 4.29 -11.59 2.72
C GLY A 173 5.51 -10.66 2.73
N THR A 174 6.11 -10.45 1.55
CA THR A 174 7.26 -9.55 1.40
C THR A 174 6.88 -8.11 1.70
N VAL A 175 5.78 -7.62 1.10
CA VAL A 175 5.33 -6.23 1.31
C VAL A 175 4.93 -6.00 2.77
N GLN A 176 4.23 -6.95 3.39
CA GLN A 176 3.90 -6.90 4.82
C GLN A 176 5.15 -6.74 5.70
N SER A 177 6.20 -7.51 5.42
CA SER A 177 7.45 -7.43 6.18
C SER A 177 8.09 -6.03 6.07
N LEU A 178 8.07 -5.41 4.88
CA LEU A 178 8.55 -4.06 4.68
C LEU A 178 7.70 -3.01 5.42
N VAL A 179 6.38 -3.16 5.40
CA VAL A 179 5.44 -2.27 6.13
C VAL A 179 5.68 -2.36 7.64
N VAL A 180 5.81 -3.57 8.18
CA VAL A 180 6.11 -3.76 9.62
C VAL A 180 7.46 -3.14 10.00
N LYS A 181 8.49 -3.31 9.15
CA LYS A 181 9.80 -2.67 9.34
C LYS A 181 9.69 -1.15 9.32
N ALA A 182 8.96 -0.59 8.35
CA ALA A 182 8.75 0.86 8.24
C ALA A 182 8.01 1.43 9.46
N LYS A 183 7.00 0.71 9.97
CA LYS A 183 6.27 1.08 11.19
C LYS A 183 7.22 1.17 12.42
N LYS A 184 8.13 0.20 12.57
CA LYS A 184 9.10 0.17 13.68
C LYS A 184 10.12 1.32 13.62
N LYS A 185 10.43 1.83 12.42
CA LYS A 185 11.34 2.97 12.25
C LYS A 185 10.68 4.32 12.58
N ALA A 186 9.35 4.38 12.63
CA ALA A 186 8.57 5.59 12.86
C ALA A 186 8.06 5.72 14.31
N ALA A 187 8.19 4.66 15.11
CA ALA A 187 7.89 4.62 16.54
C ALA A 187 9.11 4.93 17.37
#